data_26a590906bd6db4f58f41650c6aa5a6f
#
_entry.id   26a590906bd6db4f58f41650c6aa5a6f
#
_cell.length_a   1.000
_cell.length_b   1.000
_cell.length_c   1.000
_cell.angle_alpha   90.00
_cell.angle_beta   90.00
_cell.angle_gamma   90.00
#
_symmetry.space_group_name_H-M   'P 1'
#
loop_
_entity.id
_entity.type
_entity.pdbx_description
1 polymer ?
#
loop_
_entity_poly.entity_id
_entity_poly.type
_entity_poly.pdbx_seq_one_letter_code
_entity_poly.pdbx_strand_id
1 'polypeptide(L)'
;MNLKEQLGSFAGKASCLIYDLDAGKEIFSYDKDAKVVSASTIKVGILLSVLNRLKMEGRSPKDSFLSMSATDILPDSEVFEYGPGEVSVYELLYWMITNSDNTATNVLISYMGYDAINDYLCSLGLSSSRTERKMLDWEAVRAGKNNYTSAADLLLMFRKVLELSENGENTALDILKENRDDTLLRRYLYEGYPFAHKSGQLDDVLHDAGVIFDSRGRLFMAVCLTEFPPDKMHEAEKLIGRIARAVEDERKLSQ
;
A
#
# COMPACT_ATOMS: atom_id res chain seq x y z
N MET A 1 27.03 -5.86 10.55
CA MET A 1 25.85 -6.76 10.59
C MET A 1 25.16 -6.61 9.25
N ASN A 2 25.01 -7.69 8.49
CA ASN A 2 24.33 -7.63 7.18
C ASN A 2 22.81 -7.47 7.35
N LEU A 3 22.09 -7.13 6.29
CA LEU A 3 20.66 -6.86 6.35
C LEU A 3 19.83 -8.04 6.91
N LYS A 4 20.20 -9.28 6.54
CA LYS A 4 19.53 -10.49 7.02
C LYS A 4 19.68 -10.69 8.53
N GLU A 5 20.86 -10.42 9.07
CA GLU A 5 21.12 -10.47 10.53
C GLU A 5 20.34 -9.40 11.27
N GLN A 6 20.21 -8.20 10.67
CA GLN A 6 19.45 -7.10 11.26
C GLN A 6 17.95 -7.41 11.33
N LEU A 7 17.39 -8.00 10.24
CA LEU A 7 16.01 -8.46 10.21
C LEU A 7 15.76 -9.60 11.19
N GLY A 8 16.68 -10.57 11.29
CA GLY A 8 16.58 -11.69 12.22
C GLY A 8 16.72 -11.31 13.68
N SER A 9 17.35 -10.16 13.99
CA SER A 9 17.49 -9.62 15.35
C SER A 9 16.43 -8.57 15.72
N PHE A 10 15.54 -8.24 14.80
CA PHE A 10 14.46 -7.28 15.05
C PHE A 10 13.50 -7.79 16.13
N ALA A 11 13.15 -6.93 17.08
CA ALA A 11 12.25 -7.26 18.19
C ALA A 11 10.79 -7.27 17.74
N GLY A 12 10.42 -8.24 16.91
CA GLY A 12 9.08 -8.37 16.33
C GLY A 12 9.12 -9.24 15.09
N LYS A 13 8.13 -9.07 14.21
CA LYS A 13 8.12 -9.71 12.88
C LYS A 13 8.57 -8.69 11.84
N ALA A 14 9.39 -9.11 10.89
CA ALA A 14 9.75 -8.34 9.71
C ALA A 14 9.55 -9.19 8.46
N SER A 15 9.01 -8.59 7.41
CA SER A 15 8.86 -9.21 6.09
C SER A 15 9.33 -8.19 5.06
N CYS A 16 10.33 -8.55 4.26
CA CYS A 16 10.95 -7.59 3.34
C CYS A 16 11.18 -8.21 1.96
N LEU A 17 11.13 -7.35 0.94
CA LEU A 17 11.42 -7.73 -0.43
C LEU A 17 12.08 -6.55 -1.17
N ILE A 18 13.15 -6.83 -1.90
CA ILE A 18 13.73 -5.94 -2.90
C ILE A 18 13.75 -6.69 -4.23
N TYR A 19 13.16 -6.10 -5.26
CA TYR A 19 12.98 -6.74 -6.55
C TYR A 19 13.34 -5.78 -7.69
N ASP A 20 14.18 -6.21 -8.62
CA ASP A 20 14.42 -5.52 -9.89
C ASP A 20 13.30 -5.91 -10.86
N LEU A 21 12.42 -4.96 -11.15
CA LEU A 21 11.23 -5.20 -11.96
C LEU A 21 11.55 -5.37 -13.44
N ASP A 22 12.59 -4.66 -13.94
CA ASP A 22 13.02 -4.74 -15.34
C ASP A 22 13.74 -6.07 -15.63
N ALA A 23 14.62 -6.48 -14.71
CA ALA A 23 15.32 -7.76 -14.83
C ALA A 23 14.42 -8.96 -14.44
N GLY A 24 13.27 -8.72 -13.82
CA GLY A 24 12.39 -9.77 -13.30
C GLY A 24 13.06 -10.59 -12.19
N LYS A 25 13.93 -9.97 -11.38
CA LYS A 25 14.81 -10.67 -10.44
C LYS A 25 14.60 -10.22 -8.99
N GLU A 26 14.43 -11.19 -8.10
CA GLU A 26 14.52 -10.96 -6.67
C GLU A 26 15.98 -10.68 -6.29
N ILE A 27 16.22 -9.50 -5.70
CA ILE A 27 17.54 -9.08 -5.21
C ILE A 27 17.73 -9.55 -3.77
N PHE A 28 16.69 -9.35 -2.95
CA PHE A 28 16.68 -9.72 -1.54
C PHE A 28 15.28 -10.04 -1.08
N SER A 29 15.13 -11.03 -0.23
CA SER A 29 13.89 -11.27 0.51
C SER A 29 14.15 -11.83 1.91
N TYR A 30 13.22 -11.54 2.81
CA TYR A 30 13.17 -12.08 4.17
C TYR A 30 11.70 -12.26 4.55
N ASP A 31 11.29 -13.48 4.83
CA ASP A 31 9.92 -13.87 5.18
C ASP A 31 8.83 -13.22 4.29
N LYS A 32 9.10 -13.11 2.98
CA LYS A 32 8.25 -12.37 2.04
C LYS A 32 6.81 -12.86 1.95
N ASP A 33 6.57 -14.13 2.25
CA ASP A 33 5.26 -14.79 2.22
C ASP A 33 4.54 -14.73 3.58
N ALA A 34 5.18 -14.15 4.61
CA ALA A 34 4.58 -14.02 5.92
C ALA A 34 3.34 -13.14 5.88
N LYS A 35 2.21 -13.69 6.35
CA LYS A 35 0.96 -12.94 6.51
C LYS A 35 1.07 -12.01 7.71
N VAL A 36 0.87 -10.71 7.49
CA VAL A 36 0.90 -9.66 8.52
C VAL A 36 -0.38 -8.84 8.49
N VAL A 37 -0.69 -8.12 9.57
CA VAL A 37 -1.75 -7.11 9.59
C VAL A 37 -1.35 -6.01 8.61
N SER A 38 -2.20 -5.71 7.63
CA SER A 38 -1.83 -4.86 6.50
C SER A 38 -1.71 -3.36 6.82
N ALA A 39 -2.30 -2.91 7.93
CA ALA A 39 -2.56 -1.49 8.14
C ALA A 39 -3.14 -0.86 6.85
N SER A 40 -2.66 0.31 6.43
CA SER A 40 -3.16 1.00 5.22
C SER A 40 -2.57 0.49 3.91
N THR A 41 -1.66 -0.48 3.89
CA THR A 41 -1.12 -1.03 2.63
C THR A 41 -2.17 -1.82 1.84
N ILE A 42 -3.22 -2.36 2.50
CA ILE A 42 -4.36 -3.01 1.83
C ILE A 42 -5.10 -2.08 0.87
N LYS A 43 -4.98 -0.75 1.03
CA LYS A 43 -5.61 0.26 0.19
C LYS A 43 -5.17 0.16 -1.28
N VAL A 44 -3.98 -0.40 -1.54
CA VAL A 44 -3.54 -0.70 -2.93
C VAL A 44 -4.44 -1.76 -3.56
N GLY A 45 -4.78 -2.81 -2.82
CA GLY A 45 -5.71 -3.83 -3.30
C GLY A 45 -7.13 -3.30 -3.49
N ILE A 46 -7.60 -2.43 -2.60
CA ILE A 46 -8.91 -1.76 -2.72
C ILE A 46 -8.92 -0.85 -3.96
N LEU A 47 -7.88 -0.03 -4.17
CA LEU A 47 -7.71 0.81 -5.37
C LEU A 47 -7.86 -0.02 -6.65
N LEU A 48 -7.10 -1.10 -6.77
CA LEU A 48 -7.13 -1.98 -7.94
C LEU A 48 -8.50 -2.62 -8.15
N SER A 49 -9.16 -3.08 -7.09
CA SER A 49 -10.48 -3.72 -7.20
C SER A 49 -11.57 -2.75 -7.62
N VAL A 50 -11.55 -1.50 -7.12
CA VAL A 50 -12.49 -0.44 -7.54
C VAL A 50 -12.28 -0.08 -9.01
N LEU A 51 -11.04 0.15 -9.43
CA LEU A 51 -10.74 0.47 -10.83
C LEU A 51 -11.14 -0.66 -11.78
N ASN A 52 -10.88 -1.91 -11.40
CA ASN A 52 -11.31 -3.07 -12.18
C ASN A 52 -12.84 -3.13 -12.33
N ARG A 53 -13.60 -2.91 -11.26
CA ARG A 53 -15.05 -2.88 -11.30
C ARG A 53 -15.57 -1.81 -12.27
N LEU A 54 -15.07 -0.57 -12.13
CA LEU A 54 -15.48 0.52 -13.02
C LEU A 54 -15.13 0.23 -14.49
N LYS A 55 -13.96 -0.36 -14.73
CA LYS A 55 -13.57 -0.80 -16.09
C LYS A 55 -14.55 -1.83 -16.66
N MET A 56 -14.93 -2.84 -15.88
CA MET A 56 -15.91 -3.86 -16.29
C MET A 56 -17.29 -3.26 -16.57
N GLU A 57 -17.67 -2.20 -15.85
CA GLU A 57 -18.91 -1.44 -16.04
C GLU A 57 -18.82 -0.39 -17.17
N GLY A 58 -17.65 -0.20 -17.79
CA GLY A 58 -17.41 0.84 -18.81
C GLY A 58 -17.51 2.26 -18.26
N ARG A 59 -17.21 2.45 -16.96
CA ARG A 59 -17.36 3.72 -16.23
C ARG A 59 -15.99 4.34 -15.92
N SER A 60 -15.94 5.67 -15.97
CA SER A 60 -14.77 6.43 -15.52
C SER A 60 -14.86 6.72 -14.01
N PRO A 61 -13.76 6.64 -13.24
CA PRO A 61 -13.77 7.04 -11.83
C PRO A 61 -14.05 8.53 -11.62
N LYS A 62 -13.76 9.39 -12.61
CA LYS A 62 -14.05 10.84 -12.54
C LYS A 62 -15.52 11.16 -12.75
N ASP A 63 -16.23 10.31 -13.51
CA ASP A 63 -17.65 10.50 -13.87
C ASP A 63 -18.57 9.57 -13.07
N SER A 64 -18.02 8.87 -12.06
CA SER A 64 -18.76 8.02 -11.14
C SER A 64 -18.79 8.67 -9.78
N PHE A 65 -19.97 8.84 -9.20
CA PHE A 65 -20.16 9.50 -7.91
C PHE A 65 -20.79 8.56 -6.89
N LEU A 66 -20.39 8.71 -5.62
CA LEU A 66 -20.98 8.02 -4.48
C LEU A 66 -21.50 9.07 -3.50
N SER A 67 -22.67 8.78 -2.92
CA SER A 67 -23.22 9.62 -1.85
C SER A 67 -22.54 9.25 -0.54
N MET A 68 -22.06 10.26 0.17
CA MET A 68 -21.45 10.16 1.49
C MET A 68 -22.35 10.90 2.50
N SER A 69 -22.76 10.20 3.53
CA SER A 69 -23.55 10.76 4.63
C SER A 69 -22.66 11.27 5.77
N ALA A 70 -23.23 12.06 6.68
CA ALA A 70 -22.50 12.53 7.86
C ALA A 70 -21.98 11.38 8.75
N THR A 71 -22.66 10.23 8.75
CA THR A 71 -22.25 9.04 9.52
C THR A 71 -21.09 8.26 8.88
N ASP A 72 -20.77 8.54 7.62
CA ASP A 72 -19.63 7.94 6.93
C ASP A 72 -18.32 8.68 7.25
N ILE A 73 -18.41 9.94 7.68
CA ILE A 73 -17.24 10.78 7.96
C ILE A 73 -16.67 10.42 9.33
N LEU A 74 -15.44 9.90 9.32
CA LEU A 74 -14.72 9.55 10.53
C LEU A 74 -14.06 10.78 11.16
N PRO A 75 -13.89 10.83 12.51
CA PRO A 75 -13.32 11.98 13.19
C PRO A 75 -11.88 12.33 12.81
N ASP A 76 -11.13 11.37 12.26
CA ASP A 76 -9.75 11.53 11.79
C ASP A 76 -9.64 11.98 10.33
N SER A 77 -10.77 12.19 9.64
CA SER A 77 -10.77 12.63 8.25
C SER A 77 -10.60 14.14 8.16
N GLU A 78 -9.44 14.58 7.68
CA GLU A 78 -9.13 15.98 7.45
C GLU A 78 -9.67 16.49 6.09
N VAL A 79 -9.83 15.57 5.12
CA VAL A 79 -10.17 15.93 3.73
C VAL A 79 -11.67 16.08 3.50
N PHE A 80 -12.51 15.55 4.39
CA PHE A 80 -13.97 15.65 4.32
C PHE A 80 -14.58 16.53 5.42
N GLU A 81 -13.81 17.50 5.91
CA GLU A 81 -14.26 18.48 6.90
C GLU A 81 -15.46 19.34 6.43
N TYR A 82 -15.67 19.45 5.12
CA TYR A 82 -16.81 20.16 4.53
C TYR A 82 -18.15 19.46 4.69
N GLY A 83 -18.13 18.23 5.20
CA GLY A 83 -19.34 17.47 5.48
C GLY A 83 -19.80 16.54 4.35
N PRO A 84 -21.03 16.02 4.47
CA PRO A 84 -21.57 15.03 3.55
C PRO A 84 -21.89 15.61 2.17
N GLY A 85 -21.93 14.74 1.15
CA GLY A 85 -22.26 15.13 -0.21
C GLY A 85 -22.00 14.03 -1.22
N GLU A 86 -22.10 14.36 -2.49
CA GLU A 86 -21.67 13.48 -3.58
C GLU A 86 -20.18 13.70 -3.87
N VAL A 87 -19.42 12.61 -3.89
CA VAL A 87 -17.98 12.61 -4.11
C VAL A 87 -17.65 11.69 -5.28
N SER A 88 -16.78 12.13 -6.19
CA SER A 88 -16.36 11.27 -7.29
C SER A 88 -15.54 10.08 -6.78
N VAL A 89 -15.65 8.93 -7.45
CA VAL A 89 -14.85 7.76 -7.08
C VAL A 89 -13.36 8.07 -7.23
N TYR A 90 -12.98 8.90 -8.22
CA TYR A 90 -11.59 9.35 -8.37
C TYR A 90 -11.09 10.10 -7.13
N GLU A 91 -11.88 11.01 -6.58
CA GLU A 91 -11.53 11.76 -5.38
C GLU A 91 -11.40 10.86 -4.15
N LEU A 92 -12.31 9.91 -3.97
CA LEU A 92 -12.22 8.90 -2.91
C LEU A 92 -10.94 8.06 -3.05
N LEU A 93 -10.61 7.59 -4.25
CA LEU A 93 -9.37 6.84 -4.50
C LEU A 93 -8.13 7.70 -4.24
N TYR A 94 -8.16 8.96 -4.64
CA TYR A 94 -7.08 9.90 -4.44
C TYR A 94 -6.79 10.11 -2.94
N TRP A 95 -7.81 10.47 -2.15
CA TRP A 95 -7.63 10.70 -0.71
C TRP A 95 -7.32 9.42 0.08
N MET A 96 -7.90 8.29 -0.32
CA MET A 96 -7.57 6.98 0.27
C MET A 96 -6.07 6.68 0.18
N ILE A 97 -5.41 7.03 -0.92
CA ILE A 97 -3.99 6.74 -1.14
C ILE A 97 -3.11 7.87 -0.63
N THR A 98 -3.36 9.11 -1.05
CA THR A 98 -2.42 10.23 -0.82
C THR A 98 -2.36 10.67 0.65
N ASN A 99 -3.51 10.70 1.33
CA ASN A 99 -3.63 11.05 2.75
C ASN A 99 -3.92 9.84 3.64
N SER A 100 -3.98 8.65 3.03
CA SER A 100 -4.42 7.46 3.76
C SER A 100 -5.80 7.62 4.44
N ASP A 101 -6.69 8.44 3.86
CA ASP A 101 -7.98 8.78 4.47
C ASP A 101 -8.86 7.55 4.70
N ASN A 102 -9.35 7.41 5.93
CA ASN A 102 -10.12 6.25 6.36
C ASN A 102 -11.61 6.38 6.00
N THR A 103 -12.15 7.60 5.92
CA THR A 103 -13.51 7.85 5.43
C THR A 103 -13.64 7.42 3.97
N ALA A 104 -12.76 7.94 3.10
CA ALA A 104 -12.72 7.54 1.69
C ALA A 104 -12.60 6.00 1.54
N THR A 105 -11.73 5.38 2.33
CA THR A 105 -11.55 3.93 2.31
C THR A 105 -12.83 3.19 2.68
N ASN A 106 -13.51 3.59 3.74
CA ASN A 106 -14.71 2.94 4.23
C ASN A 106 -15.90 3.11 3.28
N VAL A 107 -16.03 4.26 2.62
CA VAL A 107 -17.03 4.50 1.58
C VAL A 107 -16.78 3.55 0.39
N LEU A 108 -15.53 3.41 -0.05
CA LEU A 108 -15.17 2.49 -1.14
C LEU A 108 -15.36 1.01 -0.75
N ILE A 109 -15.05 0.62 0.48
CA ILE A 109 -15.35 -0.74 0.99
C ILE A 109 -16.86 -0.97 0.99
N SER A 110 -17.68 0.00 1.43
CA SER A 110 -19.14 -0.12 1.43
C SER A 110 -19.70 -0.23 0.00
N TYR A 111 -19.15 0.53 -0.94
CA TYR A 111 -19.51 0.48 -2.36
C TYR A 111 -19.19 -0.88 -3.01
N MET A 112 -18.03 -1.42 -2.71
CA MET A 112 -17.57 -2.68 -3.30
C MET A 112 -18.16 -3.92 -2.62
N GLY A 113 -18.24 -3.92 -1.29
CA GLY A 113 -18.42 -5.10 -0.45
C GLY A 113 -17.12 -5.91 -0.30
N TYR A 114 -16.98 -6.60 0.84
CA TYR A 114 -15.77 -7.39 1.14
C TYR A 114 -15.55 -8.53 0.14
N ASP A 115 -16.63 -9.21 -0.26
CA ASP A 115 -16.52 -10.37 -1.15
C ASP A 115 -15.96 -9.96 -2.51
N ALA A 116 -16.48 -8.89 -3.13
CA ALA A 116 -15.99 -8.43 -4.43
C ALA A 116 -14.53 -7.94 -4.38
N ILE A 117 -14.12 -7.30 -3.28
CA ILE A 117 -12.71 -6.94 -3.07
C ILE A 117 -11.86 -8.22 -2.99
N ASN A 118 -12.24 -9.16 -2.13
CA ASN A 118 -11.46 -10.36 -1.88
C ASN A 118 -11.42 -11.31 -3.09
N ASP A 119 -12.52 -11.43 -3.84
CA ASP A 119 -12.57 -12.21 -5.09
C ASP A 119 -11.60 -11.63 -6.12
N TYR A 120 -11.54 -10.31 -6.25
CA TYR A 120 -10.57 -9.67 -7.12
C TYR A 120 -9.13 -9.91 -6.66
N LEU A 121 -8.83 -9.75 -5.36
CA LEU A 121 -7.50 -10.03 -4.81
C LEU A 121 -7.09 -11.49 -5.07
N CYS A 122 -8.01 -12.41 -4.86
CA CYS A 122 -7.79 -13.84 -5.15
C CYS A 122 -7.52 -14.07 -6.66
N SER A 123 -8.22 -13.37 -7.55
CA SER A 123 -8.02 -13.48 -9.00
C SER A 123 -6.64 -13.01 -9.46
N LEU A 124 -5.99 -12.13 -8.69
CA LEU A 124 -4.60 -11.71 -8.90
C LEU A 124 -3.57 -12.71 -8.35
N GLY A 125 -4.00 -13.81 -7.74
CA GLY A 125 -3.13 -14.82 -7.13
C GLY A 125 -2.60 -14.43 -5.74
N LEU A 126 -3.22 -13.46 -5.08
CA LEU A 126 -2.81 -13.03 -3.74
C LEU A 126 -3.25 -14.06 -2.70
N SER A 127 -2.30 -14.61 -1.97
CA SER A 127 -2.55 -15.71 -1.03
C SER A 127 -2.80 -15.26 0.42
N SER A 128 -2.29 -14.09 0.78
CA SER A 128 -2.32 -13.56 2.15
C SER A 128 -3.20 -12.33 2.29
N SER A 129 -3.38 -11.56 1.21
CA SER A 129 -4.10 -10.29 1.24
C SER A 129 -5.60 -10.49 1.30
N ARG A 130 -6.23 -9.88 2.31
CA ARG A 130 -7.67 -9.96 2.54
C ARG A 130 -8.19 -8.73 3.27
N THR A 131 -9.37 -8.26 2.87
CA THR A 131 -10.12 -7.19 3.53
C THR A 131 -11.29 -7.80 4.29
N GLU A 132 -11.31 -7.69 5.61
CA GLU A 132 -12.33 -8.31 6.48
C GLU A 132 -13.03 -7.29 7.39
N ARG A 133 -12.51 -6.06 7.46
CA ARG A 133 -13.09 -4.99 8.27
C ARG A 133 -12.92 -3.61 7.63
N LYS A 134 -13.77 -2.68 8.04
CA LYS A 134 -13.58 -1.25 7.78
C LYS A 134 -12.36 -0.69 8.55
N MET A 135 -11.85 0.43 8.11
CA MET A 135 -10.83 1.17 8.85
C MET A 135 -11.41 1.66 10.17
N LEU A 136 -10.61 1.62 11.24
CA LEU A 136 -10.96 1.99 12.62
C LEU A 136 -12.10 1.16 13.25
N ASP A 137 -12.52 0.06 12.64
CA ASP A 137 -13.48 -0.88 13.24
C ASP A 137 -12.79 -1.78 14.27
N TRP A 138 -12.66 -1.25 15.48
CA TRP A 138 -12.01 -1.96 16.59
C TRP A 138 -12.89 -3.06 17.19
N GLU A 139 -14.21 -3.05 16.93
CA GLU A 139 -15.10 -4.14 17.32
C GLU A 139 -14.84 -5.38 16.47
N ALA A 140 -14.70 -5.20 15.17
CA ALA A 140 -14.31 -6.29 14.28
C ALA A 140 -12.93 -6.86 14.66
N VAL A 141 -11.96 -6.01 15.03
CA VAL A 141 -10.64 -6.47 15.51
C VAL A 141 -10.79 -7.35 16.77
N ARG A 142 -11.58 -6.92 17.75
CA ARG A 142 -11.85 -7.72 18.96
C ARG A 142 -12.58 -9.04 18.66
N ALA A 143 -13.33 -9.08 17.57
CA ALA A 143 -13.99 -10.29 17.06
C ALA A 143 -13.06 -11.16 16.18
N GLY A 144 -11.77 -10.85 16.10
CA GLY A 144 -10.76 -11.62 15.36
C GLY A 144 -10.69 -11.34 13.85
N LYS A 145 -11.39 -10.31 13.35
CA LYS A 145 -11.33 -9.88 11.95
C LYS A 145 -10.25 -8.82 11.77
N ASN A 146 -9.44 -8.94 10.72
CA ASN A 146 -8.47 -7.91 10.38
C ASN A 146 -8.21 -7.89 8.86
N ASN A 147 -7.55 -6.84 8.41
CA ASN A 147 -7.05 -6.76 7.04
C ASN A 147 -5.61 -7.25 7.02
N TYR A 148 -5.25 -8.06 6.04
CA TYR A 148 -3.97 -8.73 5.96
C TYR A 148 -3.31 -8.52 4.60
N THR A 149 -1.98 -8.70 4.58
CA THR A 149 -1.16 -8.74 3.35
C THR A 149 0.13 -9.52 3.58
N SER A 150 0.97 -9.60 2.55
CA SER A 150 2.37 -10.05 2.60
C SER A 150 3.23 -9.23 1.65
N ALA A 151 4.56 -9.28 1.79
CA ALA A 151 5.45 -8.60 0.87
C ALA A 151 5.36 -9.16 -0.56
N ALA A 152 5.17 -10.47 -0.69
CA ALA A 152 4.95 -11.11 -1.99
C ALA A 152 3.65 -10.64 -2.66
N ASP A 153 2.57 -10.52 -1.91
CA ASP A 153 1.29 -10.04 -2.44
C ASP A 153 1.38 -8.56 -2.87
N LEU A 154 2.06 -7.72 -2.10
CA LEU A 154 2.28 -6.31 -2.49
C LEU A 154 3.09 -6.20 -3.78
N LEU A 155 4.11 -7.05 -3.99
CA LEU A 155 4.80 -7.12 -5.28
C LEU A 155 3.82 -7.39 -6.43
N LEU A 156 2.92 -8.37 -6.28
CA LEU A 156 1.92 -8.69 -7.31
C LEU A 156 0.94 -7.52 -7.54
N MET A 157 0.49 -6.84 -6.48
CA MET A 157 -0.36 -5.66 -6.60
C MET A 157 0.33 -4.54 -7.40
N PHE A 158 1.58 -4.21 -7.07
CA PHE A 158 2.32 -3.16 -7.78
C PHE A 158 2.69 -3.56 -9.22
N ARG A 159 2.97 -4.83 -9.48
CA ARG A 159 3.11 -5.33 -10.86
C ARG A 159 1.82 -5.14 -11.65
N LYS A 160 0.66 -5.36 -11.03
CA LYS A 160 -0.64 -5.08 -11.68
C LYS A 160 -0.84 -3.59 -11.94
N VAL A 161 -0.41 -2.70 -11.04
CA VAL A 161 -0.44 -1.24 -11.27
C VAL A 161 0.41 -0.87 -12.49
N LEU A 162 1.61 -1.43 -12.62
CA LEU A 162 2.49 -1.16 -13.77
C LEU A 162 1.92 -1.72 -15.07
N GLU A 163 1.40 -2.95 -15.07
CA GLU A 163 0.73 -3.56 -16.23
C GLU A 163 -0.45 -2.70 -16.72
N LEU A 164 -1.25 -2.17 -15.81
CA LEU A 164 -2.36 -1.27 -16.18
C LEU A 164 -1.82 0.00 -16.84
N SER A 165 -0.75 0.59 -16.30
CA SER A 165 -0.12 1.79 -16.86
C SER A 165 0.48 1.54 -18.25
N GLU A 166 1.13 0.40 -18.48
CA GLU A 166 1.63 -0.02 -19.80
C GLU A 166 0.50 -0.15 -20.83
N ASN A 167 -0.69 -0.50 -20.39
CA ASN A 167 -1.91 -0.56 -21.22
C ASN A 167 -2.65 0.78 -21.33
N GLY A 168 -2.06 1.89 -20.85
CA GLY A 168 -2.63 3.24 -20.92
C GLY A 168 -3.59 3.60 -19.77
N GLU A 169 -3.71 2.75 -18.75
CA GLU A 169 -4.57 2.96 -17.57
C GLU A 169 -3.75 3.50 -16.40
N ASN A 170 -3.39 4.77 -16.43
CA ASN A 170 -2.42 5.38 -15.51
C ASN A 170 -2.99 5.75 -14.13
N THR A 171 -4.31 5.75 -13.94
CA THR A 171 -4.96 6.27 -12.73
C THR A 171 -4.36 5.73 -11.43
N ALA A 172 -4.12 4.41 -11.34
CA ALA A 172 -3.56 3.81 -10.13
C ALA A 172 -2.12 4.29 -9.87
N LEU A 173 -1.28 4.26 -10.91
CA LEU A 173 0.11 4.66 -10.82
C LEU A 173 0.27 6.14 -10.49
N ASP A 174 -0.52 7.00 -11.14
CA ASP A 174 -0.48 8.44 -10.93
C ASP A 174 -0.88 8.79 -9.48
N ILE A 175 -1.97 8.20 -8.97
CA ILE A 175 -2.41 8.41 -7.58
C ILE A 175 -1.35 7.91 -6.58
N LEU A 176 -0.71 6.75 -6.82
CA LEU A 176 0.32 6.21 -5.94
C LEU A 176 1.59 7.07 -5.92
N LYS A 177 1.93 7.76 -7.02
CA LYS A 177 3.04 8.73 -7.08
C LYS A 177 2.77 9.99 -6.27
N GLU A 178 1.52 10.34 -6.03
CA GLU A 178 1.10 11.51 -5.25
C GLU A 178 0.99 11.22 -3.74
N ASN A 179 1.39 10.03 -3.27
CA ASN A 179 1.41 9.73 -1.85
C ASN A 179 2.29 10.74 -1.09
N ARG A 180 1.75 11.27 0.01
CA ARG A 180 2.36 12.36 0.79
C ARG A 180 3.19 11.91 1.98
N ASP A 181 3.25 10.60 2.23
CA ASP A 181 4.09 10.07 3.31
C ASP A 181 5.56 10.00 2.85
N ASP A 182 6.37 10.93 3.29
CA ASP A 182 7.80 11.00 3.03
C ASP A 182 8.68 10.53 4.20
N THR A 183 8.06 9.96 5.24
CA THR A 183 8.72 9.66 6.52
C THR A 183 9.40 8.29 6.56
N LEU A 184 9.04 7.36 5.66
CA LEU A 184 9.52 5.96 5.66
C LEU A 184 10.52 5.67 4.53
N LEU A 185 10.21 4.80 3.58
CA LEU A 185 11.12 4.49 2.47
C LEU A 185 11.51 5.75 1.70
N ARG A 186 10.55 6.64 1.40
CA ARG A 186 10.77 7.89 0.66
C ARG A 186 11.86 8.75 1.29
N ARG A 187 11.90 8.86 2.60
CA ARG A 187 12.88 9.65 3.36
C ARG A 187 14.34 9.30 3.06
N TYR A 188 14.61 8.06 2.67
CA TYR A 188 15.96 7.54 2.45
C TYR A 188 16.32 7.38 0.97
N LEU A 189 15.40 7.74 0.06
CA LEU A 189 15.63 7.77 -1.38
C LEU A 189 16.12 9.16 -1.80
N TYR A 190 16.91 9.23 -2.88
CA TYR A 190 17.36 10.52 -3.41
C TYR A 190 16.17 11.36 -3.88
N GLU A 191 16.26 12.68 -3.65
CA GLU A 191 15.31 13.64 -4.19
C GLU A 191 15.21 13.52 -5.72
N GLY A 192 13.99 13.73 -6.24
CA GLY A 192 13.73 13.71 -7.68
C GLY A 192 13.42 12.34 -8.27
N TYR A 193 13.58 11.24 -7.51
CA TYR A 193 13.07 9.95 -8.00
C TYR A 193 11.56 9.84 -7.75
N PRO A 194 10.74 9.64 -8.81
CA PRO A 194 9.35 9.29 -8.59
C PRO A 194 9.25 7.99 -7.79
N PHE A 195 8.33 7.99 -6.83
CA PHE A 195 8.10 6.83 -5.97
C PHE A 195 6.59 6.62 -5.84
N ALA A 196 6.09 5.56 -6.47
CA ALA A 196 4.70 5.16 -6.37
C ALA A 196 4.57 4.19 -5.20
N HIS A 197 3.96 4.61 -4.07
CA HIS A 197 3.98 3.81 -2.86
C HIS A 197 2.73 3.93 -2.00
N LYS A 198 2.63 3.05 -1.01
CA LYS A 198 1.66 3.14 0.06
C LYS A 198 2.27 2.68 1.38
N SER A 199 2.25 3.57 2.36
CA SER A 199 2.61 3.29 3.74
C SER A 199 1.41 2.80 4.56
N GLY A 200 1.70 2.25 5.74
CA GLY A 200 0.71 1.84 6.71
C GLY A 200 1.25 1.87 8.12
N GLN A 201 0.48 2.43 9.06
CA GLN A 201 0.89 2.57 10.45
C GLN A 201 -0.27 2.24 11.40
N LEU A 202 0.05 1.54 12.48
CA LEU A 202 -0.71 1.38 13.71
C LEU A 202 0.28 1.53 14.90
N ASP A 203 -0.18 1.38 16.12
CA ASP A 203 0.69 1.51 17.31
C ASP A 203 1.82 0.47 17.34
N ASP A 204 1.58 -0.70 16.76
CA ASP A 204 2.46 -1.86 16.74
C ASP A 204 2.82 -2.35 15.32
N VAL A 205 2.52 -1.54 14.30
CA VAL A 205 2.72 -1.87 12.87
C VAL A 205 3.27 -0.67 12.13
N LEU A 206 4.32 -0.88 11.34
CA LEU A 206 4.87 0.13 10.43
C LEU A 206 5.28 -0.53 9.11
N HIS A 207 4.72 -0.04 8.02
CA HIS A 207 4.88 -0.61 6.69
C HIS A 207 5.14 0.46 5.65
N ASP A 208 5.95 0.13 4.65
CA ASP A 208 5.97 0.89 3.40
C ASP A 208 6.31 -0.05 2.23
N ALA A 209 5.65 0.17 1.10
CA ALA A 209 5.82 -0.63 -0.10
C ALA A 209 5.60 0.22 -1.34
N GLY A 210 6.48 0.09 -2.34
CA GLY A 210 6.29 0.84 -3.57
C GLY A 210 7.36 0.61 -4.63
N VAL A 211 7.12 1.21 -5.79
CA VAL A 211 8.00 1.19 -6.96
C VAL A 211 8.80 2.48 -7.06
N ILE A 212 10.10 2.34 -7.08
CA ILE A 212 11.08 3.41 -7.23
C ILE A 212 11.47 3.50 -8.72
N PHE A 213 11.37 4.71 -9.28
CA PHE A 213 11.79 5.01 -10.65
C PHE A 213 13.16 5.69 -10.59
N ASP A 214 14.20 5.04 -11.05
CA ASP A 214 15.53 5.66 -11.04
C ASP A 214 15.73 6.68 -12.18
N SER A 215 16.85 7.40 -12.16
CA SER A 215 17.17 8.42 -13.16
C SER A 215 17.36 7.89 -14.59
N ARG A 216 17.44 6.57 -14.75
CA ARG A 216 17.57 5.87 -16.06
C ARG A 216 16.24 5.23 -16.48
N GLY A 217 15.18 5.43 -15.70
CA GLY A 217 13.87 4.83 -15.92
C GLY A 217 13.78 3.37 -15.46
N ARG A 218 14.79 2.83 -14.74
CA ARG A 218 14.71 1.46 -14.19
C ARG A 218 13.80 1.43 -12.99
N LEU A 219 13.12 0.30 -12.82
CA LEU A 219 12.09 0.09 -11.82
C LEU A 219 12.53 -0.91 -10.75
N PHE A 220 12.51 -0.47 -9.50
CA PHE A 220 12.75 -1.32 -8.34
C PHE A 220 11.54 -1.34 -7.43
N MET A 221 11.18 -2.52 -6.95
CA MET A 221 10.19 -2.66 -5.87
C MET A 221 10.92 -2.79 -4.54
N ALA A 222 10.48 -2.00 -3.56
CA ALA A 222 10.89 -2.13 -2.18
C ALA A 222 9.66 -2.36 -1.30
N VAL A 223 9.73 -3.35 -0.42
CA VAL A 223 8.71 -3.66 0.58
C VAL A 223 9.38 -3.87 1.92
N CYS A 224 8.89 -3.22 2.95
CA CYS A 224 9.24 -3.51 4.33
C CYS A 224 7.98 -3.47 5.21
N LEU A 225 7.64 -4.62 5.78
CA LEU A 225 6.48 -4.81 6.66
C LEU A 225 6.99 -5.22 8.03
N THR A 226 6.54 -4.53 9.09
CA THR A 226 6.99 -4.81 10.46
C THR A 226 5.81 -4.82 11.44
N GLU A 227 5.77 -5.81 12.34
CA GLU A 227 4.92 -5.86 13.52
C GLU A 227 5.83 -5.92 14.75
N PHE A 228 5.63 -5.07 15.76
CA PHE A 228 6.57 -4.89 16.86
C PHE A 228 5.88 -4.43 18.16
N PRO A 229 6.49 -4.63 19.34
CA PRO A 229 6.00 -4.01 20.57
C PRO A 229 5.96 -2.47 20.45
N PRO A 230 4.97 -1.77 21.05
CA PRO A 230 4.76 -0.32 20.85
C PRO A 230 5.97 0.57 21.18
N ASP A 231 6.89 0.11 22.04
CA ASP A 231 8.14 0.80 22.39
C ASP A 231 9.26 0.67 21.33
N LYS A 232 9.02 -0.08 20.24
CA LYS A 232 9.99 -0.40 19.18
C LYS A 232 9.78 0.33 17.86
N MET A 233 8.89 1.30 17.80
CA MET A 233 8.60 2.09 16.59
C MET A 233 9.88 2.62 15.93
N HIS A 234 10.79 3.22 16.70
CA HIS A 234 12.03 3.77 16.16
C HIS A 234 12.98 2.70 15.58
N GLU A 235 12.95 1.47 16.09
CA GLU A 235 13.72 0.37 15.51
C GLU A 235 13.12 -0.05 14.15
N ALA A 236 11.79 -0.04 14.03
CA ALA A 236 11.09 -0.31 12.77
C ALA A 236 11.39 0.78 11.71
N GLU A 237 11.33 2.06 12.09
CA GLU A 237 11.72 3.17 11.21
C GLU A 237 13.15 3.00 10.66
N LYS A 238 14.10 2.66 11.54
CA LYS A 238 15.49 2.40 11.12
C LYS A 238 15.59 1.22 10.17
N LEU A 239 14.81 0.16 10.41
CA LEU A 239 14.82 -1.01 9.55
C LEU A 239 14.31 -0.68 8.14
N ILE A 240 13.21 0.06 8.03
CA ILE A 240 12.68 0.56 6.75
C ILE A 240 13.73 1.41 6.03
N GLY A 241 14.42 2.30 6.75
CA GLY A 241 15.50 3.10 6.19
C GLY A 241 16.66 2.26 5.62
N ARG A 242 16.99 1.14 6.26
CA ARG A 242 18.03 0.22 5.77
C ARG A 242 17.61 -0.52 4.50
N ILE A 243 16.32 -0.85 4.35
CA ILE A 243 15.79 -1.42 3.10
C ILE A 243 15.91 -0.42 1.97
N ALA A 244 15.49 0.84 2.17
CA ALA A 244 15.66 1.88 1.17
C ALA A 244 17.15 2.07 0.78
N ARG A 245 18.05 2.05 1.76
CA ARG A 245 19.49 2.16 1.52
C ARG A 245 20.04 0.98 0.73
N ALA A 246 19.57 -0.24 0.99
CA ALA A 246 19.97 -1.42 0.23
C ALA A 246 19.56 -1.33 -1.24
N VAL A 247 18.38 -0.78 -1.54
CA VAL A 247 17.97 -0.50 -2.93
C VAL A 247 18.92 0.50 -3.60
N GLU A 248 19.30 1.56 -2.90
CA GLU A 248 20.24 2.57 -3.42
C GLU A 248 21.64 1.99 -3.69
N ASP A 249 22.12 1.09 -2.83
CA ASP A 249 23.42 0.45 -2.98
C ASP A 249 23.41 -0.53 -4.16
N GLU A 250 22.37 -1.35 -4.33
CA GLU A 250 22.19 -2.25 -5.47
C GLU A 250 22.13 -1.50 -6.80
N ARG A 251 21.41 -0.39 -6.82
CA ARG A 251 21.30 0.49 -7.97
C ARG A 251 22.66 1.06 -8.43
N LYS A 252 23.56 1.34 -7.48
CA LYS A 252 24.93 1.81 -7.78
C LYS A 252 25.81 0.71 -8.36
N LEU A 253 25.67 -0.53 -7.86
CA LEU A 253 26.45 -1.69 -8.35
C LEU A 253 26.04 -2.10 -9.77
N SER A 254 24.83 -1.75 -10.19
CA SER A 254 24.32 -2.01 -11.55
C SER A 254 24.72 -0.89 -12.54
N GLN A 255 25.57 0.04 -12.13
CA GLN A 255 26.18 1.09 -12.97
C GLN A 255 27.46 0.62 -13.62
#